data_dc7ce13f6f27e12d91354eecb12edaae
#
_entry.id   dc7ce13f6f27e12d91354eecb12edaae
#
_cell.length_a   1.000
_cell.length_b   1.000
_cell.length_c   1.000
_cell.angle_alpha   90.00
_cell.angle_beta   90.00
_cell.angle_gamma   90.00
#
_symmetry.space_group_name_H-M   'P 1'
#
loop_
_entity.id
_entity.type
_entity.pdbx_description
1 polymer ?
#
loop_
_entity_poly.entity_id
_entity_poly.type
_entity_poly.pdbx_seq_one_letter_code
_entity_poly.pdbx_strand_id
1 'polypeptide(L)'
;DIIYESKNKLKPTLICTEEQTYLQQNVPSLQNYTLWQVQEEFQIENPILWDVENPHFYITKTILLDAQQNQVDLITHHTGFKECVFDKDAGFFLNGRHLKLNGACHHHDHGALGSAFDVNALKRQFTKMQEMGINSVRCSHNPPPQAWLDLADEMGLLIIDEAFDMWERPKTTYDYARFFK
;
A
#
# COMPACT_ATOMS: atom_id res chain seq x y z
N ASP A 1 0.68 8.16 -9.71
CA ASP A 1 0.82 9.37 -10.55
C ASP A 1 2.23 9.91 -10.37
N ILE A 2 3.01 9.92 -11.44
CA ILE A 2 4.38 10.45 -11.44
C ILE A 2 4.33 11.83 -12.08
N ILE A 3 4.62 12.87 -11.30
CA ILE A 3 4.69 14.26 -11.78
C ILE A 3 6.17 14.60 -12.01
N TYR A 4 6.54 14.91 -13.25
CA TYR A 4 7.91 15.30 -13.60
C TYR A 4 7.96 16.53 -14.49
N GLU A 5 8.88 17.44 -14.14
CA GLU A 5 9.38 18.49 -15.02
C GLU A 5 10.66 18.00 -15.73
N SER A 6 10.61 17.76 -17.03
CA SER A 6 11.83 17.43 -17.78
C SER A 6 11.81 17.97 -19.20
N LYS A 7 12.93 18.51 -19.62
CA LYS A 7 13.19 18.98 -20.99
C LYS A 7 13.67 17.87 -21.92
N ASN A 8 13.80 16.63 -21.44
CA ASN A 8 14.39 15.52 -22.18
C ASN A 8 13.36 14.40 -22.46
N LYS A 9 13.59 13.63 -23.51
CA LYS A 9 12.80 12.43 -23.83
C LYS A 9 13.08 11.35 -22.80
N LEU A 10 12.06 10.92 -22.07
CA LEU A 10 12.17 9.94 -21.00
C LEU A 10 11.49 8.63 -21.42
N LYS A 11 12.06 7.50 -20.99
CA LYS A 11 11.49 6.15 -21.19
C LYS A 11 11.27 5.50 -19.83
N PRO A 12 10.03 5.22 -19.42
CA PRO A 12 9.82 4.40 -18.22
C PRO A 12 10.17 2.94 -18.53
N THR A 13 10.79 2.29 -17.57
CA THR A 13 11.06 0.86 -17.59
C THR A 13 10.59 0.27 -16.27
N LEU A 14 9.66 -0.69 -16.33
CA LEU A 14 9.21 -1.42 -15.16
C LEU A 14 10.03 -2.71 -15.03
N ILE A 15 10.69 -2.91 -13.89
CA ILE A 15 11.49 -4.09 -13.59
C ILE A 15 10.91 -4.76 -12.34
N CYS A 16 10.55 -6.04 -12.42
CA CYS A 16 10.17 -6.85 -11.26
C CYS A 16 11.38 -7.62 -10.69
N THR A 17 11.26 -8.12 -9.46
CA THR A 17 12.33 -8.76 -8.67
C THR A 17 12.94 -10.03 -9.27
N GLU A 18 12.38 -10.59 -10.33
CA GLU A 18 12.97 -11.70 -11.10
C GLU A 18 13.78 -11.22 -12.30
N GLU A 19 14.27 -9.97 -12.28
CA GLU A 19 15.05 -9.32 -13.34
C GLU A 19 14.36 -9.31 -14.73
N GLN A 20 13.04 -9.46 -14.76
CA GLN A 20 12.28 -9.38 -16.01
C GLN A 20 11.80 -7.94 -16.23
N THR A 21 12.11 -7.40 -17.40
CA THR A 21 11.54 -6.13 -17.87
C THR A 21 10.19 -6.42 -18.52
N TYR A 22 9.11 -6.02 -17.86
CA TYR A 22 7.75 -6.27 -18.37
C TYR A 22 7.30 -5.18 -19.34
N LEU A 23 7.84 -3.98 -19.22
CA LEU A 23 7.42 -2.86 -20.02
C LEU A 23 8.55 -1.88 -20.31
N GLN A 24 8.60 -1.42 -21.56
CA GLN A 24 9.42 -0.28 -21.96
C GLN A 24 8.62 0.64 -22.88
N GLN A 25 8.31 1.85 -22.42
CA GLN A 25 7.61 2.85 -23.21
C GLN A 25 8.41 4.11 -23.46
N ASN A 26 8.20 4.73 -24.63
CA ASN A 26 8.73 6.05 -24.93
C ASN A 26 7.80 7.12 -24.40
N VAL A 27 8.27 7.93 -23.47
CA VAL A 27 7.56 9.12 -23.01
C VAL A 27 7.70 10.23 -24.04
N PRO A 28 6.60 10.86 -24.50
CA PRO A 28 6.71 12.02 -25.36
C PRO A 28 7.44 13.17 -24.64
N SER A 29 8.09 14.06 -25.40
CA SER A 29 8.72 15.25 -24.81
C SER A 29 7.68 16.10 -24.13
N LEU A 30 7.74 16.22 -22.80
CA LEU A 30 6.84 17.05 -22.01
C LEU A 30 7.22 18.52 -22.19
N GLN A 31 6.24 19.34 -22.60
CA GLN A 31 6.35 20.78 -22.46
C GLN A 31 5.94 21.17 -21.03
N ASN A 32 6.53 22.23 -20.50
CA ASN A 32 6.39 22.67 -19.11
C ASN A 32 5.01 22.41 -18.47
N TYR A 33 4.98 21.77 -17.28
CA TYR A 33 3.81 21.50 -16.46
C TYR A 33 2.76 20.53 -17.04
N THR A 34 3.13 19.62 -17.92
CA THR A 34 2.21 18.60 -18.41
C THR A 34 2.22 17.39 -17.46
N LEU A 35 1.07 17.05 -16.89
CA LEU A 35 0.85 15.76 -16.24
C LEU A 35 0.81 14.67 -17.31
N TRP A 36 1.62 13.65 -17.16
CA TRP A 36 1.60 12.50 -18.03
C TRP A 36 1.32 11.25 -17.20
N GLN A 37 0.28 10.52 -17.58
CA GLN A 37 -0.13 9.30 -16.91
C GLN A 37 0.09 8.12 -17.85
N VAL A 38 0.75 7.08 -17.33
CA VAL A 38 0.91 5.79 -18.01
C VAL A 38 0.08 4.76 -17.25
N GLN A 39 -0.70 4.00 -18.01
CA GLN A 39 -1.40 2.84 -17.51
C GLN A 39 -1.10 1.68 -18.43
N GLU A 40 -0.53 0.62 -17.88
CA GLU A 40 -0.18 -0.59 -18.61
C GLU A 40 -0.58 -1.82 -17.82
N GLU A 41 -0.99 -2.83 -18.53
CA GLU A 41 -1.34 -4.13 -17.97
C GLU A 41 -0.28 -5.15 -18.37
N PHE A 42 0.21 -5.90 -17.40
CA PHE A 42 1.09 -7.04 -17.65
C PHE A 42 0.64 -8.24 -16.83
N GLN A 43 0.84 -9.42 -17.36
CA GLN A 43 0.46 -10.67 -16.73
C GLN A 43 1.67 -11.33 -16.08
N ILE A 44 1.52 -11.69 -14.80
CA ILE A 44 2.50 -12.54 -14.09
C ILE A 44 1.90 -13.94 -14.01
N GLU A 45 2.62 -14.92 -14.54
CA GLU A 45 2.19 -16.31 -14.50
C GLU A 45 2.46 -16.92 -13.11
N ASN A 46 1.43 -17.51 -12.51
CA ASN A 46 1.49 -18.22 -11.22
C ASN A 46 2.21 -17.43 -10.10
N PRO A 47 1.79 -16.20 -9.78
CA PRO A 47 2.43 -15.43 -8.73
C PRO A 47 2.28 -16.14 -7.38
N ILE A 48 3.32 -16.04 -6.52
CA ILE A 48 3.20 -16.42 -5.13
C ILE A 48 2.28 -15.40 -4.46
N LEU A 49 1.17 -15.87 -3.90
CA LEU A 49 0.19 -15.00 -3.28
C LEU A 49 0.62 -14.60 -1.88
N TRP A 50 0.35 -13.32 -1.54
CA TRP A 50 0.48 -12.83 -0.18
C TRP A 50 -0.63 -13.45 0.70
N ASP A 51 -0.27 -13.95 1.85
CA ASP A 51 -1.21 -14.52 2.83
C ASP A 51 -0.77 -14.12 4.25
N VAL A 52 -1.70 -14.13 5.19
CA VAL A 52 -1.43 -13.80 6.60
C VAL A 52 -0.40 -14.75 7.25
N GLU A 53 -0.30 -15.99 6.76
CA GLU A 53 0.67 -17.00 7.24
C GLU A 53 1.97 -16.98 6.44
N ASN A 54 1.94 -16.45 5.22
CA ASN A 54 3.09 -16.31 4.34
C ASN A 54 3.01 -14.97 3.58
N PRO A 55 3.42 -13.87 4.21
CA PRO A 55 3.31 -12.52 3.64
C PRO A 55 4.36 -12.29 2.55
N HIS A 56 4.15 -12.94 1.40
CA HIS A 56 5.03 -12.80 0.25
C HIS A 56 4.70 -11.54 -0.55
N PHE A 57 5.72 -10.77 -0.90
CA PHE A 57 5.59 -9.62 -1.79
C PHE A 57 6.75 -9.55 -2.78
N TYR A 58 6.49 -8.90 -3.90
CA TYR A 58 7.45 -8.58 -4.95
C TYR A 58 7.94 -7.15 -4.78
N ILE A 59 9.15 -6.88 -5.21
CA ILE A 59 9.66 -5.52 -5.30
C ILE A 59 9.46 -5.02 -6.73
N THR A 60 8.54 -4.06 -6.89
CA THR A 60 8.31 -3.38 -8.15
C THR A 60 9.20 -2.16 -8.23
N LYS A 61 10.01 -2.07 -9.29
CA LYS A 61 10.87 -0.91 -9.56
C LYS A 61 10.39 -0.19 -10.81
N THR A 62 10.06 1.08 -10.68
CA THR A 62 9.79 1.96 -11.81
C THR A 62 10.99 2.85 -12.02
N ILE A 63 11.66 2.67 -13.17
CA ILE A 63 12.89 3.38 -13.49
C ILE A 63 12.60 4.38 -14.61
N LEU A 64 12.97 5.62 -14.39
CA LEU A 64 12.91 6.67 -15.39
C LEU A 64 14.30 6.85 -16.02
N LEU A 65 14.37 6.71 -17.35
CA LEU A 65 15.62 6.81 -18.08
C LEU A 65 15.59 8.02 -19.02
N ASP A 66 16.73 8.70 -19.19
CA ASP A 66 16.91 9.73 -20.21
C ASP A 66 17.09 9.13 -21.63
N ALA A 67 17.25 9.99 -22.62
CA ALA A 67 17.45 9.55 -24.01
C ALA A 67 18.77 8.77 -24.22
N GLN A 68 19.74 8.90 -23.30
CA GLN A 68 21.01 8.22 -23.27
C GLN A 68 21.00 6.93 -22.45
N GLN A 69 19.81 6.52 -21.92
CA GLN A 69 19.60 5.36 -21.06
C GLN A 69 20.21 5.51 -19.65
N ASN A 70 20.51 6.71 -19.21
CA ASN A 70 20.91 6.93 -17.82
C ASN A 70 19.68 6.98 -16.93
N GLN A 71 19.78 6.38 -15.74
CA GLN A 71 18.72 6.46 -14.75
C GLN A 71 18.61 7.89 -14.21
N VAL A 72 17.43 8.48 -14.38
CA VAL A 72 17.10 9.84 -13.89
C VAL A 72 16.38 9.75 -12.56
N ASP A 73 15.50 8.73 -12.41
CA ASP A 73 14.74 8.49 -11.18
C ASP A 73 14.41 7.00 -10.99
N LEU A 74 14.13 6.63 -9.73
CA LEU A 74 13.76 5.28 -9.32
C LEU A 74 12.72 5.34 -8.22
N ILE A 75 11.59 4.71 -8.45
CA ILE A 75 10.58 4.46 -7.42
C ILE A 75 10.51 2.96 -7.15
N THR A 76 10.50 2.58 -5.88
CA THR A 76 10.43 1.18 -5.45
C THR A 76 9.19 0.99 -4.58
N HIS A 77 8.39 -0.03 -4.91
CA HIS A 77 7.20 -0.42 -4.15
C HIS A 77 7.23 -1.89 -3.79
N HIS A 78 6.67 -2.23 -2.63
CA HIS A 78 6.26 -3.61 -2.33
C HIS A 78 4.90 -3.88 -2.99
N THR A 79 4.77 -4.99 -3.69
CA THR A 79 3.55 -5.38 -4.40
C THR A 79 3.19 -6.81 -4.03
N GLY A 80 2.09 -7.00 -3.31
CA GLY A 80 1.54 -8.32 -3.00
C GLY A 80 0.36 -8.65 -3.91
N PHE A 81 0.25 -9.91 -4.31
CA PHE A 81 -0.91 -10.42 -5.04
C PHE A 81 -1.77 -11.23 -4.09
N LYS A 82 -3.04 -10.88 -3.99
CA LYS A 82 -4.01 -11.61 -3.16
C LYS A 82 -5.41 -11.46 -3.75
N GLU A 83 -6.25 -12.43 -3.50
CA GLU A 83 -7.68 -12.38 -3.78
C GLU A 83 -8.44 -12.29 -2.46
N CYS A 84 -9.30 -11.29 -2.33
CA CYS A 84 -10.18 -11.09 -1.18
C CYS A 84 -11.64 -11.18 -1.63
N VAL A 85 -12.36 -12.15 -1.12
CA VAL A 85 -13.79 -12.35 -1.43
C VAL A 85 -14.61 -12.25 -0.14
N PHE A 86 -15.64 -11.41 -0.18
CA PHE A 86 -16.63 -11.31 0.91
C PHE A 86 -17.93 -11.93 0.43
N ASP A 87 -18.30 -13.05 1.03
CA ASP A 87 -19.56 -13.72 0.77
C ASP A 87 -20.53 -13.43 1.91
N LYS A 88 -21.77 -13.07 1.57
CA LYS A 88 -22.79 -12.67 2.56
C LYS A 88 -23.21 -13.81 3.51
N ASP A 89 -23.09 -15.06 3.06
CA ASP A 89 -23.52 -16.25 3.82
C ASP A 89 -22.32 -17.03 4.38
N ALA A 90 -21.19 -17.07 3.65
CA ALA A 90 -20.02 -17.86 3.99
C ALA A 90 -18.86 -17.04 4.62
N GLY A 91 -18.90 -15.70 4.55
CA GLY A 91 -17.94 -14.83 5.19
C GLY A 91 -16.77 -14.43 4.30
N PHE A 92 -15.59 -14.31 4.88
CA PHE A 92 -14.39 -13.81 4.19
C PHE A 92 -13.49 -14.94 3.71
N PHE A 93 -13.01 -14.82 2.46
CA PHE A 93 -12.04 -15.72 1.85
C PHE A 93 -10.80 -14.94 1.42
N LEU A 94 -9.64 -15.47 1.75
CA LEU A 94 -8.34 -15.01 1.27
C LEU A 94 -7.74 -16.11 0.39
N ASN A 95 -7.45 -15.77 -0.87
CA ASN A 95 -6.90 -16.72 -1.86
C ASN A 95 -7.70 -18.03 -1.98
N GLY A 96 -9.02 -17.90 -1.99
CA GLY A 96 -9.94 -19.05 -2.03
C GLY A 96 -10.10 -19.84 -0.72
N ARG A 97 -9.33 -19.52 0.34
CA ARG A 97 -9.42 -20.16 1.65
C ARG A 97 -10.31 -19.33 2.60
N HIS A 98 -11.28 -19.97 3.22
CA HIS A 98 -12.08 -19.32 4.26
C HIS A 98 -11.17 -18.87 5.42
N LEU A 99 -11.23 -17.59 5.76
CA LEU A 99 -10.44 -17.00 6.83
C LEU A 99 -11.33 -16.23 7.80
N LYS A 100 -11.32 -16.62 9.07
CA LYS A 100 -11.95 -15.83 10.10
C LYS A 100 -11.11 -14.61 10.43
N LEU A 101 -11.67 -13.42 10.30
CA LEU A 101 -11.01 -12.18 10.69
C LEU A 101 -11.08 -12.04 12.23
N ASN A 102 -9.94 -12.29 12.87
CA ASN A 102 -9.76 -12.00 14.29
C ASN A 102 -9.10 -10.62 14.38
N GLY A 103 -9.92 -9.59 14.61
CA GLY A 103 -9.50 -8.21 14.51
C GLY A 103 -9.40 -7.46 15.82
N ALA A 104 -8.55 -6.44 15.85
CA ALA A 104 -8.48 -5.44 16.90
C ALA A 104 -8.44 -4.03 16.31
N CYS A 105 -8.91 -3.05 17.07
CA CYS A 105 -8.70 -1.65 16.76
C CYS A 105 -7.30 -1.22 17.24
N HIS A 106 -6.61 -0.46 16.43
CA HIS A 106 -5.32 0.13 16.78
C HIS A 106 -5.41 1.65 16.63
N HIS A 107 -5.21 2.34 17.73
CA HIS A 107 -5.14 3.79 17.75
C HIS A 107 -3.69 4.27 17.58
N HIS A 108 -3.50 5.53 17.18
CA HIS A 108 -2.19 6.15 17.10
C HIS A 108 -1.65 6.45 18.51
N ASP A 109 -1.36 5.40 19.24
CA ASP A 109 -0.91 5.45 20.63
C ASP A 109 0.23 4.46 20.86
N HIS A 110 1.39 4.99 21.15
CA HIS A 110 2.60 4.23 21.48
C HIS A 110 2.96 4.39 22.98
N GLY A 111 1.96 4.54 23.85
CA GLY A 111 2.14 4.68 25.29
C GLY A 111 2.89 5.95 25.65
N ALA A 112 4.06 5.85 26.27
CA ALA A 112 4.84 7.00 26.68
C ALA A 112 5.28 7.94 25.53
N LEU A 113 5.28 7.45 24.29
CA LEU A 113 5.58 8.23 23.09
C LEU A 113 4.36 9.01 22.56
N GLY A 114 3.17 8.76 23.11
CA GLY A 114 1.94 9.34 22.62
C GLY A 114 1.68 8.91 21.16
N SER A 115 1.36 9.86 20.29
CA SER A 115 1.12 9.64 18.87
C SER A 115 2.39 9.70 18.01
N ALA A 116 3.57 9.90 18.58
CA ALA A 116 4.83 9.88 17.83
C ALA A 116 5.09 8.50 17.28
N PHE A 117 5.18 8.40 15.94
CA PHE A 117 5.36 7.14 15.28
C PHE A 117 6.77 6.58 15.49
N ASP A 118 6.86 5.34 15.96
CA ASP A 118 8.09 4.56 16.04
C ASP A 118 7.85 3.14 15.54
N VAL A 119 8.58 2.71 14.51
CA VAL A 119 8.40 1.42 13.86
C VAL A 119 8.68 0.24 14.78
N ASN A 120 9.62 0.36 15.73
CA ASN A 120 9.95 -0.72 16.66
C ASN A 120 8.86 -0.87 17.74
N ALA A 121 8.31 0.26 18.22
CA ALA A 121 7.17 0.24 19.11
C ALA A 121 5.95 -0.42 18.43
N LEU A 122 5.68 -0.07 17.18
CA LEU A 122 4.62 -0.69 16.39
C LEU A 122 4.87 -2.17 16.17
N LYS A 123 6.07 -2.57 15.78
CA LYS A 123 6.43 -3.98 15.58
C LYS A 123 6.19 -4.81 16.84
N ARG A 124 6.55 -4.26 18.01
CA ARG A 124 6.25 -4.90 19.29
C ARG A 124 4.74 -5.04 19.51
N GLN A 125 3.94 -4.01 19.20
CA GLN A 125 2.48 -4.07 19.34
C GLN A 125 1.88 -5.14 18.38
N PHE A 126 2.27 -5.16 17.12
CA PHE A 126 1.81 -6.16 16.15
C PHE A 126 2.21 -7.59 16.55
N THR A 127 3.44 -7.77 17.02
CA THR A 127 3.88 -9.07 17.55
C THR A 127 2.96 -9.55 18.68
N LYS A 128 2.62 -8.66 19.62
CA LYS A 128 1.70 -9.01 20.71
C LYS A 128 0.28 -9.31 20.23
N MET A 129 -0.20 -8.60 19.23
CA MET A 129 -1.49 -8.89 18.60
C MET A 129 -1.47 -10.28 17.95
N GLN A 130 -0.42 -10.62 17.21
CA GLN A 130 -0.28 -11.93 16.56
C GLN A 130 -0.16 -13.07 17.59
N GLU A 131 0.56 -12.87 18.70
CA GLU A 131 0.61 -13.83 19.81
C GLU A 131 -0.79 -14.08 20.42
N MET A 132 -1.71 -13.13 20.32
CA MET A 132 -3.11 -13.26 20.72
C MET A 132 -4.01 -13.88 19.63
N GLY A 133 -3.45 -14.23 18.47
CA GLY A 133 -4.18 -14.78 17.33
C GLY A 133 -4.90 -13.72 16.46
N ILE A 134 -4.52 -12.46 16.57
CA ILE A 134 -5.05 -11.38 15.73
C ILE A 134 -4.36 -11.45 14.36
N ASN A 135 -5.16 -11.45 13.29
CA ASN A 135 -4.73 -11.44 11.89
C ASN A 135 -5.22 -10.23 11.11
N SER A 136 -5.98 -9.35 11.74
CA SER A 136 -6.51 -8.15 11.11
C SER A 136 -6.54 -6.98 12.09
N VAL A 137 -6.27 -5.77 11.59
CA VAL A 137 -6.22 -4.55 12.39
C VAL A 137 -7.04 -3.45 11.71
N ARG A 138 -7.86 -2.78 12.48
CA ARG A 138 -8.58 -1.59 12.05
C ARG A 138 -7.83 -0.35 12.51
N CYS A 139 -7.47 0.51 11.55
CA CYS A 139 -6.81 1.80 11.81
C CYS A 139 -7.82 2.79 12.38
N SER A 140 -7.87 2.93 13.68
CA SER A 140 -8.85 3.77 14.37
C SER A 140 -8.27 5.16 14.64
N HIS A 141 -8.80 6.25 14.07
CA HIS A 141 -9.87 6.36 13.08
C HIS A 141 -9.41 7.28 11.94
N ASN A 142 -8.22 7.07 11.43
CA ASN A 142 -7.59 7.89 10.40
C ASN A 142 -6.45 7.12 9.73
N PRO A 143 -6.00 7.54 8.53
CA PRO A 143 -4.97 6.84 7.80
C PRO A 143 -3.67 6.74 8.60
N PRO A 144 -3.05 5.57 8.66
CA PRO A 144 -1.73 5.40 9.27
C PRO A 144 -0.63 5.93 8.34
N PRO A 145 0.58 6.18 8.85
CA PRO A 145 1.73 6.46 8.00
C PRO A 145 2.12 5.26 7.15
N GLN A 146 2.75 5.49 5.99
CA GLN A 146 3.15 4.43 5.06
C GLN A 146 3.94 3.31 5.73
N ALA A 147 4.92 3.64 6.57
CA ALA A 147 5.73 2.64 7.27
C ALA A 147 4.92 1.74 8.23
N TRP A 148 3.75 2.16 8.66
CA TRP A 148 2.81 1.33 9.42
C TRP A 148 2.17 0.26 8.52
N LEU A 149 1.77 0.65 7.29
CA LEU A 149 1.20 -0.25 6.30
C LEU A 149 2.25 -1.24 5.80
N ASP A 150 3.46 -0.76 5.51
CA ASP A 150 4.59 -1.61 5.09
C ASP A 150 4.88 -2.69 6.14
N LEU A 151 4.89 -2.32 7.42
CA LEU A 151 5.10 -3.29 8.50
C LEU A 151 3.94 -4.29 8.62
N ALA A 152 2.70 -3.85 8.38
CA ALA A 152 1.55 -4.75 8.39
C ALA A 152 1.62 -5.76 7.24
N ASP A 153 2.02 -5.33 6.06
CA ASP A 153 2.25 -6.21 4.90
C ASP A 153 3.35 -7.22 5.19
N GLU A 154 4.49 -6.78 5.77
CA GLU A 154 5.61 -7.65 6.15
C GLU A 154 5.24 -8.68 7.21
N MET A 155 4.37 -8.32 8.15
CA MET A 155 3.97 -9.17 9.26
C MET A 155 2.73 -10.02 8.98
N GLY A 156 2.11 -9.91 7.80
CA GLY A 156 0.93 -10.72 7.46
C GLY A 156 -0.35 -10.27 8.17
N LEU A 157 -0.55 -8.97 8.35
CA LEU A 157 -1.76 -8.42 8.94
C LEU A 157 -2.67 -7.82 7.87
N LEU A 158 -3.93 -8.21 7.88
CA LEU A 158 -4.97 -7.57 7.07
C LEU A 158 -5.40 -6.26 7.71
N ILE A 159 -5.60 -5.23 6.87
CA ILE A 159 -5.90 -3.89 7.38
C ILE A 159 -7.26 -3.41 6.90
N ILE A 160 -8.01 -2.83 7.83
CA ILE A 160 -9.16 -1.99 7.53
C ILE A 160 -8.70 -0.55 7.74
N ASP A 161 -8.42 0.12 6.63
CA ASP A 161 -7.98 1.52 6.65
C ASP A 161 -9.19 2.46 6.75
N GLU A 162 -9.06 3.48 7.58
CA GLU A 162 -10.09 4.49 7.80
C GLU A 162 -9.57 5.88 7.41
N ALA A 163 -10.26 6.52 6.47
CA ALA A 163 -9.91 7.87 6.05
C ALA A 163 -10.13 8.90 7.16
N PHE A 164 -11.20 8.72 7.96
CA PHE A 164 -11.56 9.58 9.10
C PHE A 164 -12.71 8.93 9.89
N ASP A 165 -12.92 9.41 11.10
CA ASP A 165 -13.84 8.81 12.07
C ASP A 165 -15.29 9.30 11.97
N MET A 166 -15.57 10.29 11.13
CA MET A 166 -16.89 10.92 11.00
C MET A 166 -17.19 11.27 9.55
N TRP A 167 -18.45 11.02 9.14
CA TRP A 167 -18.94 11.31 7.78
C TRP A 167 -19.98 12.44 7.80
N GLU A 168 -21.25 12.11 8.00
CA GLU A 168 -22.36 13.08 7.96
C GLU A 168 -22.64 13.72 9.33
N ARG A 169 -22.36 12.98 10.40
CA ARG A 169 -22.63 13.45 11.77
C ARG A 169 -21.33 13.84 12.46
N PRO A 170 -21.03 15.13 12.57
CA PRO A 170 -19.82 15.59 13.20
C PRO A 170 -19.84 15.33 14.71
N LYS A 171 -18.71 14.96 15.30
CA LYS A 171 -18.51 14.88 16.76
C LYS A 171 -18.34 16.26 17.38
N THR A 172 -17.81 17.20 16.60
CA THR A 172 -17.57 18.58 17.01
C THR A 172 -17.98 19.56 15.91
N THR A 173 -18.07 20.86 16.24
CA THR A 173 -18.38 21.92 15.27
C THR A 173 -17.32 22.06 14.17
N TYR A 174 -16.11 21.56 14.41
CA TYR A 174 -14.94 21.70 13.52
C TYR A 174 -14.51 20.40 12.87
N ASP A 175 -15.42 19.44 12.77
CA ASP A 175 -15.14 18.12 12.25
C ASP A 175 -15.04 18.08 10.71
N TYR A 176 -14.54 16.93 10.18
CA TYR A 176 -14.24 16.69 8.76
C TYR A 176 -15.43 16.84 7.84
N ALA A 177 -16.65 16.61 8.28
CA ALA A 177 -17.87 16.67 7.47
C ALA A 177 -18.00 17.96 6.63
N ARG A 178 -17.40 19.06 7.06
CA ARG A 178 -17.38 20.33 6.30
C ARG A 178 -16.44 20.35 5.12
N PHE A 179 -15.48 19.41 5.03
CA PHE A 179 -14.50 19.36 3.95
C PHE A 179 -14.91 18.44 2.81
N PHE A 180 -16.03 17.70 2.95
CA PHE A 180 -16.53 16.72 1.98
C PHE A 180 -17.79 17.16 1.25
N LYS A 181 -18.08 18.45 1.24
CA LYS A 181 -19.21 19.02 0.53
C LYS A 181 -18.78 19.68 -0.77
#